data_d53d1e2d5c2be452ec62c1c13ae8dde2
#
_entry.id   d53d1e2d5c2be452ec62c1c13ae8dde2
#
_cell.length_a   1.000
_cell.length_b   1.000
_cell.length_c   1.000
_cell.angle_alpha   90.00
_cell.angle_beta   90.00
_cell.angle_gamma   90.00
#
_symmetry.space_group_name_H-M   'P 1'
#
loop_
_entity.id
_entity.type
_entity.pdbx_description
1 polymer ?
#
loop_
_entity_poly.entity_id
_entity_poly.type
_entity_poly.pdbx_seq_one_letter_code
_entity_poly.pdbx_strand_id
1 'polypeptide(L)'
;MDRWTADRIADQSGRTFIVTGASSGLGFETSRQLAAHDGRVVMASRSQANGRDAVARIRAAQPAAAVEFRALDLADLDSVRAFAAAILEDSIAVDVLVNNAGVMFPPRRLTPQGFESQFATNHLGHFALTGLLFGTIRHGRDPRVVTVSSGEHKGGSIHFDDLTGERSYSPRAFYQQSKFANVLFGLELDRRARAAGTGVRSVLAHPGYSATNLQSSGPTGLGKHVMKVSNRLIAQSAEMGALDQLYAATDPAAESGKFYGPGGFIELRGYPAQVQPVAAAKNEETARRLWDVSEQLTGVTWDLRPVPPPESQSARPGR
;
A
#
# COMPACT_ATOMS: atom_id res chain seq x y z
N MET A 1 1.02 -16.63 21.06
CA MET A 1 1.92 -15.71 20.35
C MET A 1 1.98 -14.41 21.13
N ASP A 2 3.20 -13.89 21.34
CA ASP A 2 3.38 -12.59 21.98
C ASP A 2 2.67 -11.49 21.18
N ARG A 3 1.99 -10.58 21.87
CA ARG A 3 1.28 -9.45 21.26
C ARG A 3 2.31 -8.50 20.63
N TRP A 4 2.34 -8.41 19.29
CA TRP A 4 3.17 -7.43 18.62
C TRP A 4 2.51 -6.05 18.66
N THR A 5 3.25 -5.05 19.12
CA THR A 5 2.82 -3.63 19.20
C THR A 5 3.85 -2.73 18.53
N ALA A 6 3.52 -1.47 18.28
CA ALA A 6 4.45 -0.52 17.67
C ALA A 6 5.75 -0.33 18.50
N ASP A 7 5.71 -0.53 19.81
CA ASP A 7 6.91 -0.45 20.65
C ASP A 7 7.98 -1.51 20.32
N ARG A 8 7.61 -2.52 19.52
CA ARG A 8 8.55 -3.54 19.02
C ARG A 8 9.24 -3.16 17.72
N ILE A 9 8.86 -2.02 17.12
CA ILE A 9 9.57 -1.53 15.93
C ILE A 9 10.99 -1.19 16.36
N ALA A 10 11.96 -1.85 15.73
CA ALA A 10 13.37 -1.52 15.93
C ALA A 10 13.70 -0.14 15.37
N ASP A 11 14.86 0.41 15.70
CA ASP A 11 15.39 1.64 15.12
C ASP A 11 15.38 1.58 13.58
N GLN A 12 14.74 2.57 12.95
CA GLN A 12 14.57 2.73 11.50
C GLN A 12 15.51 3.82 10.94
N SER A 13 16.48 4.28 11.70
CA SER A 13 17.45 5.28 11.26
C SER A 13 18.11 4.91 9.93
N GLY A 14 18.14 5.86 9.02
CA GLY A 14 18.72 5.67 7.68
C GLY A 14 17.82 4.85 6.72
N ARG A 15 16.59 4.54 7.08
CA ARG A 15 15.59 3.96 6.17
C ARG A 15 14.56 5.01 5.76
N THR A 16 14.16 4.97 4.49
CA THR A 16 13.15 5.85 3.93
C THR A 16 11.90 5.06 3.55
N PHE A 17 10.76 5.55 4.04
CA PHE A 17 9.44 4.99 3.81
C PHE A 17 8.62 5.95 2.96
N ILE A 18 7.93 5.45 1.95
CA ILE A 18 6.84 6.17 1.27
C ILE A 18 5.53 5.55 1.74
N VAL A 19 4.62 6.37 2.29
CA VAL A 19 3.29 5.93 2.73
C VAL A 19 2.23 6.67 1.94
N THR A 20 1.42 5.95 1.15
CA THR A 20 0.32 6.54 0.40
C THR A 20 -0.93 6.71 1.29
N GLY A 21 -1.72 7.76 1.05
CA GLY A 21 -2.90 8.07 1.88
C GLY A 21 -2.54 8.50 3.30
N ALA A 22 -1.37 9.12 3.49
CA ALA A 22 -0.77 9.39 4.79
C ALA A 22 -1.36 10.60 5.54
N SER A 23 -2.32 11.34 4.97
CA SER A 23 -2.89 12.52 5.63
C SER A 23 -3.88 12.24 6.76
N SER A 24 -4.37 11.00 6.89
CA SER A 24 -5.34 10.62 7.91
C SER A 24 -5.40 9.11 8.14
N GLY A 25 -6.10 8.67 9.19
CA GLY A 25 -6.39 7.26 9.46
C GLY A 25 -5.14 6.39 9.59
N LEU A 26 -5.17 5.22 8.96
CA LEU A 26 -4.10 4.23 9.05
C LEU A 26 -2.77 4.76 8.50
N GLY A 27 -2.79 5.44 7.35
CA GLY A 27 -1.58 5.99 6.73
C GLY A 27 -0.91 7.06 7.59
N PHE A 28 -1.70 7.92 8.25
CA PHE A 28 -1.17 8.90 9.20
C PHE A 28 -0.53 8.21 10.40
N GLU A 29 -1.23 7.24 10.97
CA GLU A 29 -0.73 6.51 12.14
C GLU A 29 0.54 5.71 11.82
N THR A 30 0.56 5.04 10.66
CA THR A 30 1.76 4.36 10.16
C THR A 30 2.93 5.33 10.04
N SER A 31 2.71 6.51 9.43
CA SER A 31 3.75 7.53 9.26
C SER A 31 4.26 8.05 10.61
N ARG A 32 3.34 8.27 11.55
CA ARG A 32 3.66 8.72 12.91
C ARG A 32 4.55 7.70 13.64
N GLN A 33 4.19 6.42 13.58
CA GLN A 33 4.95 5.36 14.23
C GLN A 33 6.33 5.15 13.59
N LEU A 34 6.41 5.14 12.26
CA LEU A 34 7.70 5.01 11.57
C LEU A 34 8.64 6.18 11.92
N ALA A 35 8.10 7.40 11.97
CA ALA A 35 8.88 8.57 12.36
C ALA A 35 9.29 8.55 13.84
N ALA A 36 8.44 7.97 14.73
CA ALA A 36 8.76 7.80 16.14
C ALA A 36 9.93 6.83 16.39
N HIS A 37 10.24 6.00 15.40
CA HIS A 37 11.37 5.08 15.42
C HIS A 37 12.48 5.50 14.44
N ASP A 38 12.65 6.83 14.26
CA ASP A 38 13.73 7.45 13.49
C ASP A 38 13.73 7.17 11.98
N GLY A 39 12.65 6.62 11.42
CA GLY A 39 12.48 6.45 9.98
C GLY A 39 12.21 7.79 9.27
N ARG A 40 12.83 8.01 8.10
CA ARG A 40 12.42 9.09 7.19
C ARG A 40 11.13 8.72 6.48
N VAL A 41 10.09 9.56 6.54
CA VAL A 41 8.79 9.24 5.94
C VAL A 41 8.35 10.32 4.94
N VAL A 42 8.18 9.89 3.68
CA VAL A 42 7.51 10.67 2.63
C VAL A 42 6.01 10.35 2.72
N MET A 43 5.25 11.31 3.22
CA MET A 43 3.80 11.23 3.40
C MET A 43 3.11 11.66 2.10
N ALA A 44 2.62 10.70 1.31
CA ALA A 44 1.98 10.96 0.02
C ALA A 44 0.45 10.98 0.15
N SER A 45 -0.19 12.08 -0.29
CA SER A 45 -1.65 12.17 -0.35
C SER A 45 -2.13 13.25 -1.31
N ARG A 46 -3.40 13.17 -1.72
CA ARG A 46 -3.99 14.06 -2.72
C ARG A 46 -4.14 15.52 -2.23
N SER A 47 -4.60 15.69 -1.00
CA SER A 47 -4.87 17.03 -0.46
C SER A 47 -3.61 17.65 0.13
N GLN A 48 -3.12 18.73 -0.48
CA GLN A 48 -1.97 19.46 0.03
C GLN A 48 -2.21 20.03 1.44
N ALA A 49 -3.40 20.61 1.69
CA ALA A 49 -3.75 21.17 2.98
C ALA A 49 -3.72 20.10 4.09
N ASN A 50 -4.42 18.98 3.87
CA ASN A 50 -4.47 17.89 4.84
C ASN A 50 -3.09 17.20 5.02
N GLY A 51 -2.30 17.11 3.95
CA GLY A 51 -0.97 16.53 4.03
C GLY A 51 0.01 17.38 4.83
N ARG A 52 -0.01 18.71 4.62
CA ARG A 52 0.81 19.65 5.41
C ARG A 52 0.37 19.69 6.88
N ASP A 53 -0.94 19.67 7.15
CA ASP A 53 -1.46 19.57 8.51
C ASP A 53 -0.99 18.28 9.19
N ALA A 54 -1.05 17.15 8.50
CA ALA A 54 -0.58 15.88 9.02
C ALA A 54 0.91 15.92 9.41
N VAL A 55 1.77 16.49 8.56
CA VAL A 55 3.20 16.67 8.87
C VAL A 55 3.36 17.59 10.08
N ALA A 56 2.63 18.70 10.14
CA ALA A 56 2.71 19.65 11.26
C ALA A 56 2.32 18.96 12.59
N ARG A 57 1.28 18.13 12.59
CA ARG A 57 0.84 17.35 13.77
C ARG A 57 1.89 16.36 14.25
N ILE A 58 2.57 15.67 13.34
CA ILE A 58 3.66 14.74 13.72
C ILE A 58 4.81 15.54 14.32
N ARG A 59 5.24 16.62 13.67
CA ARG A 59 6.34 17.46 14.15
C ARG A 59 6.04 18.18 15.47
N ALA A 60 4.77 18.53 15.72
CA ALA A 60 4.37 19.11 17.01
C ALA A 60 4.58 18.14 18.17
N ALA A 61 4.33 16.83 17.95
CA ALA A 61 4.55 15.79 18.94
C ALA A 61 6.01 15.28 18.97
N GLN A 62 6.72 15.36 17.84
CA GLN A 62 8.07 14.85 17.62
C GLN A 62 8.86 15.84 16.77
N PRO A 63 9.46 16.90 17.36
CA PRO A 63 10.11 17.98 16.61
C PRO A 63 11.25 17.52 15.69
N ALA A 64 11.95 16.45 16.03
CA ALA A 64 13.04 15.87 15.25
C ALA A 64 12.56 14.90 14.14
N ALA A 65 11.24 14.64 14.02
CA ALA A 65 10.70 13.68 13.05
C ALA A 65 11.08 14.04 11.60
N ALA A 66 11.71 13.11 10.91
CA ALA A 66 12.10 13.24 9.50
C ALA A 66 10.90 12.90 8.59
N VAL A 67 9.88 13.78 8.59
CA VAL A 67 8.67 13.63 7.79
C VAL A 67 8.55 14.76 6.77
N GLU A 68 8.13 14.43 5.55
CA GLU A 68 7.81 15.41 4.52
C GLU A 68 6.50 15.03 3.81
N PHE A 69 5.80 16.03 3.29
CA PHE A 69 4.61 15.83 2.48
C PHE A 69 4.93 15.96 1.00
N ARG A 70 4.38 15.06 0.18
CA ARG A 70 4.35 15.18 -1.29
C ARG A 70 2.97 14.88 -1.83
N ALA A 71 2.52 15.71 -2.79
CA ALA A 71 1.22 15.54 -3.43
C ALA A 71 1.22 14.30 -4.33
N LEU A 72 0.17 13.47 -4.20
CA LEU A 72 -0.04 12.28 -5.01
C LEU A 72 -1.54 11.98 -5.12
N ASP A 73 -2.10 12.05 -6.33
CA ASP A 73 -3.43 11.51 -6.64
C ASP A 73 -3.27 10.18 -7.38
N LEU A 74 -3.59 9.07 -6.71
CA LEU A 74 -3.54 7.73 -7.28
C LEU A 74 -4.65 7.46 -8.31
N ALA A 75 -5.68 8.31 -8.36
CA ALA A 75 -6.71 8.25 -9.39
C ALA A 75 -6.27 8.88 -10.72
N ASP A 76 -5.12 9.55 -10.75
CA ASP A 76 -4.56 10.21 -11.92
C ASP A 76 -3.14 9.68 -12.20
N LEU A 77 -2.98 8.94 -13.29
CA LEU A 77 -1.69 8.37 -13.66
C LEU A 77 -0.62 9.41 -13.98
N ASP A 78 -1.00 10.62 -14.41
CA ASP A 78 -0.03 11.69 -14.65
C ASP A 78 0.51 12.23 -13.32
N SER A 79 -0.35 12.34 -12.29
CA SER A 79 0.08 12.63 -10.93
C SER A 79 1.02 11.55 -10.37
N VAL A 80 0.73 10.26 -10.65
CA VAL A 80 1.58 9.14 -10.24
C VAL A 80 2.96 9.22 -10.88
N ARG A 81 3.02 9.51 -12.19
CA ARG A 81 4.29 9.70 -12.93
C ARG A 81 5.09 10.89 -12.42
N ALA A 82 4.42 12.03 -12.22
CA ALA A 82 5.07 13.24 -11.70
C ALA A 82 5.65 13.01 -10.29
N PHE A 83 4.90 12.34 -9.41
CA PHE A 83 5.39 11.98 -8.07
C PHE A 83 6.62 11.08 -8.15
N ALA A 84 6.57 10.01 -8.94
CA ALA A 84 7.70 9.09 -9.09
C ALA A 84 8.93 9.78 -9.67
N ALA A 85 8.76 10.62 -10.70
CA ALA A 85 9.84 11.41 -11.29
C ALA A 85 10.51 12.31 -10.25
N ALA A 86 9.73 13.03 -9.44
CA ALA A 86 10.27 13.90 -8.38
C ALA A 86 11.05 13.11 -7.30
N ILE A 87 10.62 11.89 -6.94
CA ILE A 87 11.37 11.01 -6.01
C ILE A 87 12.73 10.61 -6.63
N LEU A 88 12.74 10.29 -7.92
CA LEU A 88 13.97 9.89 -8.62
C LEU A 88 14.92 11.07 -8.85
N GLU A 89 14.41 12.24 -9.24
CA GLU A 89 15.17 13.49 -9.43
C GLU A 89 15.85 13.94 -8.13
N ASP A 90 15.15 13.85 -7.00
CA ASP A 90 15.72 14.15 -5.69
C ASP A 90 16.65 13.06 -5.16
N SER A 91 16.88 12.00 -5.94
CA SER A 91 17.73 10.85 -5.56
C SER A 91 17.34 10.23 -4.21
N ILE A 92 16.05 10.20 -3.90
CA ILE A 92 15.56 9.61 -2.66
C ILE A 92 15.66 8.09 -2.75
N ALA A 93 16.54 7.52 -1.94
CA ALA A 93 16.54 6.08 -1.74
C ALA A 93 15.25 5.66 -1.03
N VAL A 94 14.56 4.66 -1.57
CA VAL A 94 13.30 4.14 -1.02
C VAL A 94 13.53 2.72 -0.52
N ASP A 95 13.41 2.52 0.79
CA ASP A 95 13.55 1.20 1.39
C ASP A 95 12.21 0.47 1.46
N VAL A 96 11.15 1.18 1.78
CA VAL A 96 9.81 0.60 1.92
C VAL A 96 8.75 1.48 1.27
N LEU A 97 7.95 0.89 0.40
CA LEU A 97 6.74 1.50 -0.12
C LEU A 97 5.51 0.86 0.52
N VAL A 98 4.69 1.67 1.21
CA VAL A 98 3.43 1.24 1.80
C VAL A 98 2.27 1.74 0.94
N ASN A 99 1.72 0.85 0.12
CA ASN A 99 0.55 1.04 -0.72
C ASN A 99 -0.72 0.97 0.14
N ASN A 100 -0.97 2.03 0.93
CA ASN A 100 -2.04 2.08 1.93
C ASN A 100 -3.29 2.83 1.46
N ALA A 101 -3.15 3.82 0.59
CA ALA A 101 -4.29 4.64 0.16
C ALA A 101 -5.45 3.80 -0.41
N GLY A 102 -6.65 4.33 -0.27
CA GLY A 102 -7.83 3.69 -0.86
C GLY A 102 -9.08 4.54 -0.74
N VAL A 103 -10.06 4.21 -1.54
CA VAL A 103 -11.43 4.73 -1.48
C VAL A 103 -12.40 3.57 -1.39
N MET A 104 -13.55 3.77 -0.73
CA MET A 104 -14.50 2.71 -0.45
C MET A 104 -15.94 3.17 -0.71
N PHE A 105 -16.64 2.43 -1.55
CA PHE A 105 -18.07 2.58 -1.85
C PHE A 105 -18.52 3.94 -2.40
N PRO A 106 -17.69 4.71 -3.16
CA PRO A 106 -18.19 5.89 -3.84
C PRO A 106 -19.21 5.49 -4.94
N PRO A 107 -20.06 6.41 -5.37
CA PRO A 107 -20.78 6.27 -6.63
C PRO A 107 -19.82 6.05 -7.79
N ARG A 108 -20.29 5.39 -8.87
CA ARG A 108 -19.48 5.18 -10.07
C ARG A 108 -18.94 6.51 -10.59
N ARG A 109 -17.64 6.59 -10.73
CA ARG A 109 -16.90 7.69 -11.35
C ARG A 109 -15.76 7.13 -12.17
N LEU A 110 -15.46 7.77 -13.28
CA LEU A 110 -14.28 7.49 -14.07
C LEU A 110 -13.20 8.52 -13.75
N THR A 111 -11.95 8.06 -13.79
CA THR A 111 -10.77 8.91 -13.68
C THR A 111 -10.53 9.67 -14.98
N PRO A 112 -9.57 10.63 -15.03
CA PRO A 112 -9.20 11.30 -16.28
C PRO A 112 -8.82 10.33 -17.41
N GLN A 113 -8.21 9.18 -17.07
CA GLN A 113 -7.82 8.15 -18.04
C GLN A 113 -8.95 7.12 -18.33
N GLY A 114 -10.16 7.35 -17.83
CA GLY A 114 -11.34 6.51 -18.09
C GLY A 114 -11.48 5.25 -17.24
N PHE A 115 -10.73 5.09 -16.15
CA PHE A 115 -10.81 3.94 -15.25
C PHE A 115 -11.86 4.15 -14.15
N GLU A 116 -12.48 3.06 -13.66
CA GLU A 116 -13.33 3.13 -12.48
C GLU A 116 -12.51 3.55 -11.25
N SER A 117 -13.06 4.47 -10.48
CA SER A 117 -12.34 5.22 -9.44
C SER A 117 -11.76 4.37 -8.31
N GLN A 118 -12.43 3.30 -7.87
CA GLN A 118 -11.92 2.40 -6.83
C GLN A 118 -10.82 1.49 -7.37
N PHE A 119 -11.02 0.92 -8.56
CA PHE A 119 -10.02 0.09 -9.20
C PHE A 119 -8.76 0.91 -9.55
N ALA A 120 -8.95 2.14 -10.04
CA ALA A 120 -7.86 3.07 -10.33
C ALA A 120 -7.07 3.43 -9.06
N THR A 121 -7.75 3.98 -8.04
CA THR A 121 -7.06 4.47 -6.82
C THR A 121 -6.44 3.34 -6.01
N ASN A 122 -7.20 2.25 -5.79
CA ASN A 122 -6.79 1.20 -4.86
C ASN A 122 -5.76 0.25 -5.50
N HIS A 123 -5.81 0.05 -6.82
CA HIS A 123 -4.97 -0.92 -7.51
C HIS A 123 -4.08 -0.30 -8.60
N LEU A 124 -4.62 0.26 -9.69
CA LEU A 124 -3.82 0.69 -10.85
C LEU A 124 -2.81 1.77 -10.49
N GLY A 125 -3.20 2.76 -9.68
CA GLY A 125 -2.29 3.82 -9.22
C GLY A 125 -1.13 3.28 -8.38
N HIS A 126 -1.40 2.31 -7.50
CA HIS A 126 -0.35 1.64 -6.73
C HIS A 126 0.52 0.72 -7.58
N PHE A 127 -0.08 0.01 -8.53
CA PHE A 127 0.66 -0.79 -9.50
C PHE A 127 1.66 0.08 -10.27
N ALA A 128 1.19 1.19 -10.84
CA ALA A 128 2.03 2.12 -11.59
C ALA A 128 3.12 2.76 -10.69
N LEU A 129 2.74 3.25 -9.51
CA LEU A 129 3.69 3.85 -8.56
C LEU A 129 4.80 2.88 -8.17
N THR A 130 4.41 1.64 -7.83
CA THR A 130 5.38 0.63 -7.43
C THR A 130 6.32 0.29 -8.58
N GLY A 131 5.81 0.12 -9.81
CA GLY A 131 6.61 -0.16 -10.99
C GLY A 131 7.61 0.96 -11.31
N LEU A 132 7.16 2.22 -11.27
CA LEU A 132 8.01 3.39 -11.52
C LEU A 132 9.11 3.56 -10.46
N LEU A 133 8.86 3.19 -9.21
CA LEU A 133 9.81 3.28 -8.12
C LEU A 133 10.59 1.97 -7.86
N PHE A 134 10.28 0.89 -8.58
CA PHE A 134 10.88 -0.42 -8.31
C PHE A 134 12.40 -0.40 -8.40
N GLY A 135 12.95 0.38 -9.34
CA GLY A 135 14.39 0.57 -9.50
C GLY A 135 15.08 1.10 -8.24
N THR A 136 14.49 2.09 -7.57
CA THR A 136 15.06 2.61 -6.31
C THR A 136 14.76 1.70 -5.13
N ILE A 137 13.56 1.10 -5.05
CA ILE A 137 13.19 0.18 -3.96
C ILE A 137 14.14 -1.02 -3.90
N ARG A 138 14.44 -1.66 -5.01
CA ARG A 138 15.30 -2.87 -5.04
C ARG A 138 16.74 -2.63 -4.56
N HIS A 139 17.18 -1.37 -4.49
CA HIS A 139 18.47 -0.97 -3.96
C HIS A 139 18.41 -0.50 -2.50
N GLY A 140 17.22 -0.52 -1.90
CA GLY A 140 17.00 -0.11 -0.52
C GLY A 140 17.57 -1.09 0.51
N ARG A 141 17.59 -0.65 1.76
CA ARG A 141 17.94 -1.49 2.91
C ARG A 141 16.72 -2.29 3.35
N ASP A 142 16.82 -3.62 3.27
CA ASP A 142 15.70 -4.50 3.59
C ASP A 142 14.43 -4.12 2.79
N PRO A 143 14.52 -4.17 1.44
CA PRO A 143 13.54 -3.54 0.56
C PRO A 143 12.19 -4.24 0.62
N ARG A 144 11.10 -3.46 0.79
CA ARG A 144 9.75 -4.01 0.89
C ARG A 144 8.72 -3.20 0.11
N VAL A 145 7.76 -3.91 -0.45
CA VAL A 145 6.48 -3.35 -0.90
C VAL A 145 5.38 -3.93 -0.02
N VAL A 146 4.73 -3.08 0.77
CA VAL A 146 3.60 -3.47 1.62
C VAL A 146 2.32 -3.06 0.93
N THR A 147 1.49 -4.03 0.55
CA THR A 147 0.22 -3.75 -0.14
C THR A 147 -0.96 -3.98 0.81
N VAL A 148 -1.69 -2.88 1.07
CA VAL A 148 -2.84 -2.93 1.99
C VAL A 148 -4.11 -3.33 1.25
N SER A 149 -4.66 -4.48 1.66
CA SER A 149 -5.94 -5.01 1.21
C SER A 149 -7.04 -4.78 2.27
N SER A 150 -8.03 -5.64 2.32
CA SER A 150 -9.17 -5.61 3.26
C SER A 150 -9.73 -7.02 3.40
N GLY A 151 -10.44 -7.32 4.49
CA GLY A 151 -11.27 -8.53 4.61
C GLY A 151 -12.30 -8.68 3.48
N GLU A 152 -12.71 -7.56 2.86
CA GLU A 152 -13.63 -7.55 1.70
C GLU A 152 -13.04 -8.23 0.45
N HIS A 153 -11.73 -8.47 0.35
CA HIS A 153 -11.13 -9.25 -0.74
C HIS A 153 -11.74 -10.65 -0.87
N LYS A 154 -12.26 -11.21 0.23
CA LYS A 154 -12.85 -12.55 0.26
C LYS A 154 -14.10 -12.68 -0.62
N GLY A 155 -14.80 -11.57 -0.88
CA GLY A 155 -15.95 -11.52 -1.80
C GLY A 155 -15.63 -11.00 -3.21
N GLY A 156 -14.34 -10.76 -3.51
CA GLY A 156 -13.91 -10.15 -4.77
C GLY A 156 -13.62 -11.17 -5.87
N SER A 157 -13.80 -10.70 -7.11
CA SER A 157 -13.33 -11.35 -8.34
C SER A 157 -12.96 -10.28 -9.36
N ILE A 158 -12.15 -10.61 -10.37
CA ILE A 158 -11.80 -9.66 -11.43
C ILE A 158 -12.73 -9.84 -12.63
N HIS A 159 -13.52 -8.82 -12.92
CA HIS A 159 -14.39 -8.78 -14.10
C HIS A 159 -13.64 -8.13 -15.26
N PHE A 160 -12.75 -8.91 -15.90
CA PHE A 160 -11.87 -8.42 -16.98
C PHE A 160 -12.62 -7.84 -18.18
N ASP A 161 -13.87 -8.20 -18.37
CA ASP A 161 -14.74 -7.74 -19.44
C ASP A 161 -15.57 -6.49 -19.09
N ASP A 162 -15.48 -6.02 -17.82
CA ASP A 162 -16.18 -4.82 -17.35
C ASP A 162 -15.44 -4.10 -16.20
N LEU A 163 -14.16 -3.81 -16.38
CA LEU A 163 -13.34 -3.11 -15.38
C LEU A 163 -13.78 -1.68 -15.11
N THR A 164 -14.59 -1.09 -16.01
CA THR A 164 -15.13 0.27 -15.89
C THR A 164 -16.51 0.31 -15.24
N GLY A 165 -17.19 -0.83 -15.10
CA GLY A 165 -18.54 -0.93 -14.55
C GLY A 165 -19.60 -0.31 -15.46
N GLU A 166 -19.41 -0.36 -16.77
CA GLU A 166 -20.39 0.15 -17.73
C GLU A 166 -21.62 -0.73 -17.84
N ARG A 167 -21.43 -2.05 -17.78
CA ARG A 167 -22.52 -3.03 -17.86
C ARG A 167 -23.24 -3.19 -16.54
N SER A 168 -22.47 -3.20 -15.44
CA SER A 168 -23.02 -3.37 -14.11
C SER A 168 -22.09 -2.76 -13.07
N TYR A 169 -22.63 -1.88 -12.22
CA TYR A 169 -21.86 -1.26 -11.14
C TYR A 169 -22.53 -1.47 -9.79
N SER A 170 -21.77 -2.01 -8.85
CA SER A 170 -22.08 -1.99 -7.42
C SER A 170 -20.87 -1.42 -6.68
N PRO A 171 -21.04 -0.36 -5.87
CA PRO A 171 -19.94 0.21 -5.09
C PRO A 171 -19.17 -0.82 -4.27
N ARG A 172 -19.90 -1.78 -3.66
CA ARG A 172 -19.29 -2.84 -2.86
C ARG A 172 -18.55 -3.85 -3.72
N ALA A 173 -19.13 -4.31 -4.82
CA ALA A 173 -18.49 -5.28 -5.70
C ALA A 173 -17.17 -4.73 -6.29
N PHE A 174 -17.17 -3.45 -6.70
CA PHE A 174 -15.94 -2.79 -7.21
C PHE A 174 -14.90 -2.55 -6.13
N TYR A 175 -15.31 -2.27 -4.88
CA TYR A 175 -14.38 -2.26 -3.77
C TYR A 175 -13.76 -3.62 -3.52
N GLN A 176 -14.60 -4.67 -3.46
CA GLN A 176 -14.15 -6.05 -3.30
C GLN A 176 -13.18 -6.46 -4.41
N GLN A 177 -13.51 -6.16 -5.68
CA GLN A 177 -12.64 -6.36 -6.83
C GLN A 177 -11.29 -5.66 -6.64
N SER A 178 -11.28 -4.38 -6.27
CA SER A 178 -10.03 -3.62 -6.08
C SER A 178 -9.15 -4.19 -4.96
N LYS A 179 -9.76 -4.68 -3.86
CA LYS A 179 -9.03 -5.28 -2.75
C LYS A 179 -8.58 -6.71 -3.04
N PHE A 180 -9.33 -7.45 -3.84
CA PHE A 180 -8.90 -8.74 -4.38
C PHE A 180 -7.73 -8.57 -5.36
N ALA A 181 -7.79 -7.55 -6.24
CA ALA A 181 -6.69 -7.18 -7.13
C ALA A 181 -5.39 -6.86 -6.36
N ASN A 182 -5.49 -6.19 -5.20
CA ASN A 182 -4.33 -5.92 -4.35
C ASN A 182 -3.71 -7.21 -3.78
N VAL A 183 -4.52 -8.22 -3.44
CA VAL A 183 -3.99 -9.53 -2.99
C VAL A 183 -3.29 -10.24 -4.14
N LEU A 184 -3.93 -10.32 -5.33
CA LEU A 184 -3.32 -10.92 -6.53
C LEU A 184 -2.00 -10.21 -6.89
N PHE A 185 -2.00 -8.87 -6.87
CA PHE A 185 -0.81 -8.07 -7.16
C PHE A 185 0.34 -8.38 -6.19
N GLY A 186 0.08 -8.39 -4.89
CA GLY A 186 1.13 -8.65 -3.90
C GLY A 186 1.72 -10.06 -4.01
N LEU A 187 0.89 -11.07 -4.26
CA LEU A 187 1.35 -12.45 -4.47
C LEU A 187 2.14 -12.61 -5.78
N GLU A 188 1.68 -11.98 -6.87
CA GLU A 188 2.38 -12.01 -8.15
C GLU A 188 3.69 -11.24 -8.11
N LEU A 189 3.73 -10.11 -7.41
CA LEU A 189 4.96 -9.35 -7.19
C LEU A 189 6.00 -10.18 -6.42
N ASP A 190 5.60 -10.89 -5.35
CA ASP A 190 6.48 -11.81 -4.63
C ASP A 190 7.06 -12.88 -5.57
N ARG A 191 6.19 -13.52 -6.38
CA ARG A 191 6.60 -14.57 -7.31
C ARG A 191 7.60 -14.04 -8.34
N ARG A 192 7.32 -12.87 -8.93
CA ARG A 192 8.19 -12.24 -9.94
C ARG A 192 9.50 -11.74 -9.33
N ALA A 193 9.46 -11.11 -8.16
CA ALA A 193 10.64 -10.61 -7.46
C ALA A 193 11.60 -11.75 -7.05
N ARG A 194 11.05 -12.87 -6.57
CA ARG A 194 11.84 -14.08 -6.27
C ARG A 194 12.45 -14.69 -7.52
N ALA A 195 11.67 -14.85 -8.60
CA ALA A 195 12.17 -15.40 -9.86
C ALA A 195 13.29 -14.56 -10.46
N ALA A 196 13.23 -13.25 -10.26
CA ALA A 196 14.24 -12.29 -10.72
C ALA A 196 15.39 -12.06 -9.73
N GLY A 197 15.37 -12.64 -8.53
CA GLY A 197 16.41 -12.49 -7.52
C GLY A 197 16.63 -11.06 -7.03
N THR A 198 15.57 -10.21 -7.01
CA THR A 198 15.69 -8.78 -6.71
C THR A 198 15.90 -8.47 -5.22
N GLY A 199 15.67 -9.43 -4.33
CA GLY A 199 15.71 -9.23 -2.88
C GLY A 199 14.52 -8.44 -2.30
N VAL A 200 13.64 -7.87 -3.12
CA VAL A 200 12.47 -7.11 -2.67
C VAL A 200 11.43 -8.06 -2.07
N ARG A 201 11.02 -7.79 -0.85
CA ARG A 201 9.91 -8.51 -0.21
C ARG A 201 8.57 -7.84 -0.55
N SER A 202 7.64 -8.61 -1.10
CA SER A 202 6.24 -8.19 -1.28
C SER A 202 5.41 -8.76 -0.15
N VAL A 203 4.88 -7.90 0.72
CA VAL A 203 4.14 -8.30 1.92
C VAL A 203 2.74 -7.72 1.88
N LEU A 204 1.75 -8.53 2.21
CA LEU A 204 0.35 -8.12 2.24
C LEU A 204 -0.08 -7.81 3.67
N ALA A 205 -0.93 -6.80 3.83
CA ALA A 205 -1.55 -6.48 5.10
C ALA A 205 -3.04 -6.13 4.94
N HIS A 206 -3.86 -6.38 5.97
CA HIS A 206 -5.19 -5.79 6.07
C HIS A 206 -5.50 -5.38 7.51
N PRO A 207 -6.17 -4.24 7.70
CA PRO A 207 -6.33 -3.62 9.02
C PRO A 207 -7.51 -4.16 9.82
N GLY A 208 -8.10 -5.29 9.43
CA GLY A 208 -9.37 -5.71 10.01
C GLY A 208 -10.48 -4.69 9.79
N TYR A 209 -11.39 -4.54 10.77
CA TYR A 209 -12.43 -3.53 10.74
C TYR A 209 -12.00 -2.32 11.58
N SER A 210 -11.46 -1.31 10.92
CA SER A 210 -10.90 -0.12 11.59
C SER A 210 -11.72 1.13 11.30
N ALA A 211 -11.91 1.98 12.33
CA ALA A 211 -12.57 3.29 12.20
C ALA A 211 -11.64 4.27 11.48
N THR A 212 -11.83 4.46 10.17
CA THR A 212 -11.04 5.39 9.36
C THR A 212 -11.95 6.35 8.58
N ASN A 213 -11.37 7.47 8.12
CA ASN A 213 -12.07 8.42 7.25
C ASN A 213 -12.51 7.80 5.90
N LEU A 214 -12.02 6.62 5.56
CA LEU A 214 -12.43 5.87 4.37
C LEU A 214 -13.95 5.64 4.33
N GLN A 215 -14.55 5.41 5.51
CA GLN A 215 -15.98 5.17 5.68
C GLN A 215 -16.82 6.45 5.61
N SER A 216 -16.23 7.61 5.86
CA SER A 216 -16.92 8.92 5.80
C SER A 216 -16.99 9.52 4.40
N SER A 217 -16.16 9.02 3.46
CA SER A 217 -16.03 9.55 2.10
C SER A 217 -16.90 8.83 1.07
N GLY A 218 -17.57 7.73 1.42
CA GLY A 218 -18.29 6.86 0.49
C GLY A 218 -19.81 7.02 0.50
N PRO A 219 -20.55 6.53 1.51
CA PRO A 219 -22.01 6.48 1.47
C PRO A 219 -22.64 7.85 1.72
N THR A 220 -23.75 8.10 1.00
CA THR A 220 -24.61 9.29 1.21
C THR A 220 -25.92 8.89 1.91
N GLY A 221 -26.56 9.83 2.65
CA GLY A 221 -27.88 9.62 3.26
C GLY A 221 -27.89 8.74 4.52
N LEU A 222 -28.94 7.93 4.69
CA LEU A 222 -29.20 7.13 5.90
C LEU A 222 -28.08 6.12 6.21
N GLY A 223 -27.41 5.60 5.17
CA GLY A 223 -26.27 4.68 5.29
C GLY A 223 -25.08 5.28 6.06
N LYS A 224 -24.89 6.60 5.98
CA LYS A 224 -23.83 7.32 6.72
C LYS A 224 -24.06 7.27 8.24
N HIS A 225 -25.31 7.36 8.70
CA HIS A 225 -25.65 7.31 10.13
C HIS A 225 -25.52 5.90 10.71
N VAL A 226 -25.97 4.89 9.99
CA VAL A 226 -25.84 3.48 10.40
C VAL A 226 -24.36 3.10 10.52
N MET A 227 -23.53 3.48 9.54
CA MET A 227 -22.09 3.23 9.60
C MET A 227 -21.38 3.99 10.75
N LYS A 228 -21.81 5.21 11.07
CA LYS A 228 -21.23 5.98 12.18
C LYS A 228 -21.49 5.32 13.54
N VAL A 229 -22.63 4.67 13.72
CA VAL A 229 -22.98 3.96 14.97
C VAL A 229 -22.26 2.62 15.05
N SER A 230 -22.23 1.83 13.96
CA SER A 230 -21.50 0.55 13.95
C SER A 230 -19.99 0.73 14.14
N ASN A 231 -19.42 1.81 13.60
CA ASN A 231 -18.00 2.16 13.79
C ASN A 231 -17.62 2.39 15.24
N ARG A 232 -18.52 3.00 16.02
CA ARG A 232 -18.25 3.32 17.43
C ARG A 232 -18.21 2.09 18.32
N LEU A 233 -18.88 1.00 17.93
CA LEU A 233 -19.03 -0.21 18.72
C LEU A 233 -18.13 -1.37 18.27
N ILE A 234 -17.82 -1.43 16.96
CA ILE A 234 -17.18 -2.61 16.34
C ILE A 234 -15.79 -2.30 15.79
N ALA A 235 -15.52 -1.09 15.30
CA ALA A 235 -14.23 -0.77 14.71
C ALA A 235 -13.12 -0.65 15.77
N GLN A 236 -11.93 -1.15 15.44
CA GLN A 236 -10.73 -0.87 16.23
C GLN A 236 -10.19 0.54 15.90
N SER A 237 -9.35 1.09 16.80
CA SER A 237 -8.72 2.38 16.57
C SER A 237 -7.78 2.34 15.32
N ALA A 238 -7.47 3.51 14.76
CA ALA A 238 -6.50 3.59 13.66
C ALA A 238 -5.11 3.10 14.07
N GLU A 239 -4.74 3.28 15.35
CA GLU A 239 -3.49 2.77 15.92
C GLU A 239 -3.42 1.25 15.86
N MET A 240 -4.48 0.58 16.32
CA MET A 240 -4.56 -0.88 16.26
C MET A 240 -4.60 -1.39 14.81
N GLY A 241 -5.35 -0.72 13.93
CA GLY A 241 -5.44 -1.11 12.52
C GLY A 241 -4.15 -0.88 11.72
N ALA A 242 -3.30 0.04 12.15
CA ALA A 242 -2.00 0.28 11.52
C ALA A 242 -0.96 -0.80 11.88
N LEU A 243 -1.17 -1.57 12.95
CA LEU A 243 -0.18 -2.55 13.41
C LEU A 243 0.15 -3.60 12.34
N ASP A 244 -0.82 -4.07 11.57
CA ASP A 244 -0.61 -5.11 10.55
C ASP A 244 0.33 -4.63 9.44
N GLN A 245 0.13 -3.40 8.95
CA GLN A 245 1.01 -2.84 7.93
C GLN A 245 2.35 -2.34 8.50
N LEU A 246 2.41 -1.94 9.77
CA LEU A 246 3.66 -1.65 10.47
C LEU A 246 4.50 -2.92 10.65
N TYR A 247 3.88 -4.02 11.10
CA TYR A 247 4.53 -5.33 11.17
C TYR A 247 5.10 -5.72 9.81
N ALA A 248 4.29 -5.65 8.75
CA ALA A 248 4.71 -5.97 7.38
C ALA A 248 5.87 -5.08 6.90
N ALA A 249 5.90 -3.80 7.31
CA ALA A 249 6.90 -2.83 6.89
C ALA A 249 8.23 -2.93 7.65
N THR A 250 8.20 -3.36 8.92
CA THR A 250 9.35 -3.19 9.83
C THR A 250 9.85 -4.48 10.46
N ASP A 251 8.96 -5.44 10.75
CA ASP A 251 9.38 -6.63 11.51
C ASP A 251 10.23 -7.56 10.64
N PRO A 252 11.40 -8.01 11.12
CA PRO A 252 12.26 -8.94 10.38
C PRO A 252 11.60 -10.29 10.11
N ALA A 253 10.64 -10.71 10.94
CA ALA A 253 9.89 -11.96 10.76
C ALA A 253 8.75 -11.84 9.74
N ALA A 254 8.47 -10.65 9.20
CA ALA A 254 7.50 -10.48 8.12
C ALA A 254 8.06 -11.05 6.82
N GLU A 255 7.54 -12.19 6.40
CA GLU A 255 7.99 -12.93 5.22
C GLU A 255 7.35 -12.41 3.93
N SER A 256 8.14 -12.45 2.84
CA SER A 256 7.62 -12.15 1.49
C SER A 256 6.57 -13.16 1.05
N GLY A 257 5.54 -12.69 0.33
CA GLY A 257 4.42 -13.52 -0.12
C GLY A 257 3.41 -13.87 0.99
N LYS A 258 3.59 -13.35 2.21
CA LYS A 258 2.65 -13.59 3.32
C LYS A 258 1.66 -12.45 3.48
N PHE A 259 0.53 -12.79 4.08
CA PHE A 259 -0.56 -11.87 4.38
C PHE A 259 -0.73 -11.77 5.89
N TYR A 260 -0.69 -10.55 6.41
CA TYR A 260 -0.84 -10.25 7.83
C TYR A 260 -2.12 -9.48 8.08
N GLY A 261 -2.80 -9.82 9.14
CA GLY A 261 -4.05 -9.21 9.58
C GLY A 261 -4.29 -9.48 11.05
N PRO A 262 -5.39 -8.95 11.63
CA PRO A 262 -5.69 -9.17 13.04
C PRO A 262 -5.91 -10.65 13.36
N GLY A 263 -5.17 -11.17 14.34
CA GLY A 263 -5.25 -12.57 14.77
C GLY A 263 -6.47 -12.93 15.63
N GLY A 264 -7.42 -12.01 15.82
CA GLY A 264 -8.63 -12.27 16.60
C GLY A 264 -9.77 -12.88 15.80
N PHE A 265 -10.96 -12.92 16.42
CA PHE A 265 -12.13 -13.56 15.83
C PHE A 265 -12.46 -13.01 14.43
N ILE A 266 -12.52 -13.89 13.44
CA ILE A 266 -12.78 -13.63 12.02
C ILE A 266 -11.95 -12.47 11.42
N GLU A 267 -10.74 -12.26 11.92
CA GLU A 267 -9.80 -11.23 11.45
C GLU A 267 -10.35 -9.78 11.54
N LEU A 268 -11.32 -9.53 12.44
CA LEU A 268 -11.90 -8.19 12.60
C LEU A 268 -11.05 -7.29 13.50
N ARG A 269 -10.44 -7.86 14.53
CA ARG A 269 -9.66 -7.15 15.56
C ARG A 269 -8.53 -8.03 16.07
N GLY A 270 -7.49 -7.40 16.58
CA GLY A 270 -6.40 -8.10 17.25
C GLY A 270 -5.04 -7.56 16.88
N TYR A 271 -4.02 -8.28 17.32
CA TYR A 271 -2.63 -8.00 16.98
C TYR A 271 -2.25 -8.70 15.68
N PRO A 272 -1.19 -8.24 14.99
CA PRO A 272 -0.74 -8.84 13.75
C PRO A 272 -0.51 -10.34 13.87
N ALA A 273 -1.08 -11.06 12.93
CA ALA A 273 -0.89 -12.51 12.76
C ALA A 273 -0.88 -12.84 11.26
N GLN A 274 -0.22 -13.92 10.90
CA GLN A 274 -0.31 -14.41 9.54
C GLN A 274 -1.72 -14.96 9.30
N VAL A 275 -2.38 -14.45 8.25
CA VAL A 275 -3.69 -14.87 7.79
C VAL A 275 -3.62 -15.48 6.40
N GLN A 276 -4.69 -16.14 5.95
CA GLN A 276 -4.72 -16.73 4.61
C GLN A 276 -5.57 -15.89 3.67
N PRO A 277 -5.09 -15.57 2.46
CA PRO A 277 -5.94 -15.01 1.43
C PRO A 277 -6.99 -16.04 1.00
N VAL A 278 -8.10 -15.54 0.44
CA VAL A 278 -9.14 -16.42 -0.14
C VAL A 278 -8.51 -17.34 -1.19
N ALA A 279 -8.99 -18.58 -1.29
CA ALA A 279 -8.42 -19.61 -2.17
C ALA A 279 -8.30 -19.14 -3.64
N ALA A 280 -9.28 -18.38 -4.14
CA ALA A 280 -9.26 -17.81 -5.49
C ALA A 280 -8.06 -16.90 -5.75
N ALA A 281 -7.51 -16.23 -4.73
CA ALA A 281 -6.33 -15.37 -4.87
C ALA A 281 -5.02 -16.16 -5.10
N LYS A 282 -5.03 -17.47 -4.92
CA LYS A 282 -3.89 -18.36 -5.22
C LYS A 282 -3.85 -18.80 -6.69
N ASN A 283 -4.83 -18.38 -7.50
CA ASN A 283 -4.84 -18.67 -8.94
C ASN A 283 -3.81 -17.80 -9.66
N GLU A 284 -2.68 -18.39 -10.02
CA GLU A 284 -1.58 -17.70 -10.70
C GLU A 284 -1.94 -17.21 -12.10
N GLU A 285 -2.83 -17.88 -12.82
CA GLU A 285 -3.28 -17.46 -14.14
C GLU A 285 -4.05 -16.14 -14.05
N THR A 286 -4.98 -16.04 -13.09
CA THR A 286 -5.70 -14.80 -12.82
C THR A 286 -4.75 -13.68 -12.39
N ALA A 287 -3.75 -13.99 -11.56
CA ALA A 287 -2.76 -13.00 -11.10
C ALA A 287 -1.89 -12.50 -12.25
N ARG A 288 -1.40 -13.38 -13.12
CA ARG A 288 -0.65 -13.02 -14.33
C ARG A 288 -1.48 -12.17 -15.29
N ARG A 289 -2.72 -12.60 -15.57
CA ARG A 289 -3.64 -11.83 -16.44
C ARG A 289 -3.91 -10.43 -15.86
N LEU A 290 -4.12 -10.31 -14.55
CA LEU A 290 -4.30 -9.01 -13.91
C LEU A 290 -3.04 -8.14 -14.05
N TRP A 291 -1.87 -8.71 -13.89
CA TRP A 291 -0.60 -8.00 -14.07
C TRP A 291 -0.49 -7.44 -15.49
N ASP A 292 -0.67 -8.28 -16.51
CA ASP A 292 -0.56 -7.89 -17.91
C ASP A 292 -1.58 -6.80 -18.28
N VAL A 293 -2.82 -6.94 -17.82
CA VAL A 293 -3.86 -5.90 -17.98
C VAL A 293 -3.48 -4.61 -17.24
N SER A 294 -2.89 -4.69 -16.05
CA SER A 294 -2.46 -3.51 -15.31
C SER A 294 -1.30 -2.80 -16.00
N GLU A 295 -0.33 -3.51 -16.56
CA GLU A 295 0.73 -2.93 -17.41
C GLU A 295 0.14 -2.21 -18.63
N GLN A 296 -0.81 -2.86 -19.32
CA GLN A 296 -1.47 -2.28 -20.49
C GLN A 296 -2.26 -1.01 -20.13
N LEU A 297 -3.06 -1.04 -19.07
CA LEU A 297 -3.90 0.09 -18.67
C LEU A 297 -3.07 1.26 -18.13
N THR A 298 -2.01 0.99 -17.41
CA THR A 298 -1.16 2.04 -16.81
C THR A 298 -0.07 2.53 -17.75
N GLY A 299 0.28 1.74 -18.78
CA GLY A 299 1.44 1.99 -19.64
C GLY A 299 2.77 1.91 -18.89
N VAL A 300 2.80 1.23 -17.73
CA VAL A 300 4.00 1.03 -16.91
C VAL A 300 4.45 -0.41 -17.02
N THR A 301 5.55 -0.65 -17.74
CA THR A 301 6.22 -1.95 -17.81
C THR A 301 7.29 -2.05 -16.74
N TRP A 302 7.35 -3.17 -16.05
CA TRP A 302 8.26 -3.35 -14.93
C TRP A 302 9.62 -3.92 -15.35
N ASP A 303 10.70 -3.29 -14.91
CA ASP A 303 12.04 -3.86 -15.02
C ASP A 303 12.40 -4.66 -13.77
N LEU A 304 12.17 -5.95 -13.84
CA LEU A 304 12.47 -6.91 -12.78
C LEU A 304 13.80 -7.65 -12.98
N ARG A 305 14.61 -7.26 -13.98
CA ARG A 305 15.88 -7.95 -14.25
C ARG A 305 16.79 -7.91 -13.03
N PRO A 306 17.59 -8.98 -12.78
CA PRO A 306 18.57 -8.98 -11.70
C PRO A 306 19.53 -7.78 -11.81
N VAL A 307 19.87 -7.19 -10.67
CA VAL A 307 20.96 -6.20 -10.65
C VAL A 307 22.26 -6.96 -10.91
N PRO A 308 23.04 -6.61 -11.94
CA PRO A 308 24.36 -7.21 -12.11
C PRO A 308 25.20 -6.94 -10.84
N PRO A 309 26.00 -7.92 -10.38
CA PRO A 309 26.90 -7.68 -9.26
C PRO A 309 27.81 -6.48 -9.61
N PRO A 310 28.20 -5.66 -8.60
CA PRO A 310 29.11 -4.55 -8.84
C PRO A 310 30.34 -5.11 -9.54
N GLU A 311 30.74 -4.50 -10.66
CA GLU A 311 31.97 -4.88 -11.37
C GLU A 311 33.10 -4.85 -10.33
N SER A 312 33.68 -6.02 -10.09
CA SER A 312 34.89 -6.10 -9.28
C SER A 312 35.90 -5.18 -9.96
N GLN A 313 36.26 -4.08 -9.28
CA GLN A 313 37.38 -3.25 -9.74
C GLN A 313 38.59 -4.19 -9.88
N SER A 314 38.78 -4.70 -11.09
CA SER A 314 39.96 -5.47 -11.45
C SER A 314 41.16 -4.62 -11.08
N ALA A 315 41.93 -5.11 -10.12
CA ALA A 315 43.19 -4.50 -9.72
C ALA A 315 43.96 -4.13 -11.00
N ARG A 316 44.18 -2.83 -11.22
CA ARG A 316 45.08 -2.39 -12.27
C ARG A 316 46.42 -3.05 -11.99
N PRO A 317 47.03 -3.81 -12.91
CA PRO A 317 48.37 -4.32 -12.70
C PRO A 317 49.30 -3.12 -12.56
N GLY A 318 49.95 -3.03 -11.42
CA GLY A 318 50.96 -2.01 -11.15
C GLY A 318 52.06 -2.04 -12.21
N ARG A 319 52.35 -0.87 -12.73
CA ARG A 319 53.59 -0.63 -13.49
C ARG A 319 54.75 -0.35 -12.51
#